data_6cc056e28e4d249f66012295c944439f
#
_entry.id   6cc056e28e4d249f66012295c944439f
#
_cell.length_a   1.000
_cell.length_b   1.000
_cell.length_c   1.000
_cell.angle_alpha   90.00
_cell.angle_beta   90.00
_cell.angle_gamma   90.00
#
_symmetry.space_group_name_H-M   'P 1'
#
loop_
_entity.id
_entity.type
_entity.pdbx_description
1 polymer ?
#
loop_
_entity_poly.entity_id
_entity_poly.type
_entity_poly.pdbx_seq_one_letter_code
_entity_poly.pdbx_strand_id
1 'polypeptide(L)'
;EAYQSAQAAQTAWAATLHTERTALVARVGEILQQRGDEIINWLIQESGSTRLKAMIELGAAQGITAEAATFPARMVGALLPSNIPHQDSRYYRQALGVIAVISPWNFPFHLSMRSVITAIACGNSVVLKPASDTPVTGGLLLAKIFEEAGLPAGVLNVVVGAGSEIGDYFVEHAIPRMVSFTGSTAVGKRVGALAVGGRYIKRVALE
;
A
#
# COMPACT_ATOMS: atom_id res chain seq x y z
N GLU A 1 2.54 -15.81 8.69
CA GLU A 1 2.64 -16.24 7.27
C GLU A 1 2.63 -15.05 6.31
N ALA A 2 1.61 -14.16 6.28
CA ALA A 2 1.52 -13.05 5.34
C ALA A 2 2.76 -12.12 5.36
N TYR A 3 3.24 -11.75 6.54
CA TYR A 3 4.45 -10.95 6.68
C TYR A 3 5.72 -11.69 6.21
N GLN A 4 5.80 -12.99 6.42
CA GLN A 4 6.92 -13.80 5.92
C GLN A 4 6.91 -13.90 4.40
N SER A 5 5.74 -14.10 3.80
CA SER A 5 5.53 -14.06 2.35
C SER A 5 5.95 -12.71 1.76
N ALA A 6 5.48 -11.60 2.37
CA ALA A 6 5.85 -10.26 1.95
C ALA A 6 7.36 -10.00 2.05
N GLN A 7 8.00 -10.46 3.11
CA GLN A 7 9.44 -10.31 3.31
C GLN A 7 10.25 -11.11 2.29
N ALA A 8 9.83 -12.34 1.98
CA ALA A 8 10.49 -13.18 0.99
C ALA A 8 10.45 -12.57 -0.42
N ALA A 9 9.31 -11.99 -0.82
CA ALA A 9 9.14 -11.38 -2.13
C ALA A 9 9.80 -9.99 -2.26
N GLN A 10 10.00 -9.26 -1.16
CA GLN A 10 10.35 -7.84 -1.15
C GLN A 10 11.70 -7.54 -1.81
N THR A 11 12.73 -8.34 -1.54
CA THR A 11 14.08 -8.07 -2.07
C THR A 11 14.13 -8.17 -3.58
N ALA A 12 13.50 -9.20 -4.16
CA ALA A 12 13.41 -9.37 -5.61
C ALA A 12 12.60 -8.24 -6.25
N TRP A 13 11.46 -7.86 -5.63
CA TRP A 13 10.62 -6.77 -6.11
C TRP A 13 11.34 -5.41 -6.07
N ALA A 14 12.08 -5.11 -5.00
CA ALA A 14 12.87 -3.89 -4.89
C ALA A 14 13.98 -3.79 -5.95
N ALA A 15 14.51 -4.92 -6.40
CA ALA A 15 15.55 -5.01 -7.41
C ALA A 15 15.04 -4.90 -8.85
N THR A 16 13.71 -4.94 -9.09
CA THR A 16 13.14 -4.78 -10.44
C THR A 16 13.43 -3.39 -10.99
N LEU A 17 13.55 -3.27 -12.31
CA LEU A 17 13.78 -2.00 -12.98
C LEU A 17 12.60 -1.03 -12.73
N HIS A 18 12.91 0.26 -12.65
CA HIS A 18 11.86 1.27 -12.50
C HIS A 18 10.83 1.22 -13.65
N THR A 19 11.26 0.90 -14.85
CA THR A 19 10.38 0.74 -16.03
C THR A 19 9.41 -0.43 -15.89
N GLU A 20 9.84 -1.55 -15.30
CA GLU A 20 8.98 -2.71 -15.05
C GLU A 20 7.90 -2.38 -14.00
N ARG A 21 8.28 -1.69 -12.92
CA ARG A 21 7.31 -1.23 -11.91
C ARG A 21 6.33 -0.20 -12.49
N THR A 22 6.81 0.74 -13.31
CA THR A 22 5.93 1.68 -14.04
C THR A 22 4.94 0.94 -14.93
N ALA A 23 5.40 -0.04 -15.71
CA ALA A 23 4.54 -0.82 -16.60
C ALA A 23 3.48 -1.64 -15.82
N LEU A 24 3.85 -2.22 -14.68
CA LEU A 24 2.89 -2.91 -13.82
C LEU A 24 1.81 -1.97 -13.30
N VAL A 25 2.20 -0.80 -12.77
CA VAL A 25 1.25 0.20 -12.26
C VAL A 25 0.33 0.71 -13.37
N ALA A 26 0.84 0.90 -14.58
CA ALA A 26 0.02 1.27 -15.75
C ALA A 26 -1.03 0.20 -16.07
N ARG A 27 -0.63 -1.10 -16.07
CA ARG A 27 -1.58 -2.21 -16.24
C ARG A 27 -2.67 -2.25 -15.17
N VAL A 28 -2.32 -1.97 -13.91
CA VAL A 28 -3.35 -1.80 -12.87
C VAL A 28 -4.36 -0.73 -13.26
N GLY A 29 -3.89 0.42 -13.78
CA GLY A 29 -4.76 1.49 -14.25
C GLY A 29 -5.68 1.06 -15.40
N GLU A 30 -5.20 0.28 -16.36
CA GLU A 30 -6.00 -0.29 -17.46
C GLU A 30 -7.08 -1.24 -16.93
N ILE A 31 -6.73 -2.13 -15.98
CA ILE A 31 -7.68 -3.06 -15.36
C ILE A 31 -8.76 -2.31 -14.57
N LEU A 32 -8.39 -1.23 -13.85
CA LEU A 32 -9.37 -0.37 -13.17
C LEU A 32 -10.39 0.24 -14.14
N GLN A 33 -9.98 0.59 -15.35
CA GLN A 33 -10.89 1.08 -16.38
C GLN A 33 -11.79 -0.04 -16.92
N GLN A 34 -11.21 -1.19 -17.24
CA GLN A 34 -11.92 -2.34 -17.80
C GLN A 34 -12.95 -2.92 -16.82
N ARG A 35 -12.62 -2.97 -15.53
CA ARG A 35 -13.48 -3.53 -14.47
C ARG A 35 -14.29 -2.47 -13.71
N GLY A 36 -14.40 -1.25 -14.26
CA GLY A 36 -15.01 -0.12 -13.57
C GLY A 36 -16.44 -0.38 -13.08
N ASP A 37 -17.31 -0.94 -13.91
CA ASP A 37 -18.69 -1.27 -13.52
C ASP A 37 -18.76 -2.35 -12.44
N GLU A 38 -17.87 -3.35 -12.49
CA GLU A 38 -17.77 -4.38 -11.45
C GLU A 38 -17.36 -3.77 -10.10
N ILE A 39 -16.34 -2.91 -10.09
CA ILE A 39 -15.85 -2.23 -8.87
C ILE A 39 -16.96 -1.36 -8.28
N ILE A 40 -17.67 -0.58 -9.11
CA ILE A 40 -18.80 0.25 -8.68
C ILE A 40 -19.89 -0.60 -8.05
N ASN A 41 -20.25 -1.74 -8.67
CA ASN A 41 -21.28 -2.64 -8.15
C ASN A 41 -20.87 -3.25 -6.80
N TRP A 42 -19.61 -3.67 -6.64
CA TRP A 42 -19.11 -4.16 -5.37
C TRP A 42 -19.16 -3.09 -4.27
N LEU A 43 -18.75 -1.85 -4.58
CA LEU A 43 -18.84 -0.73 -3.64
C LEU A 43 -20.28 -0.44 -3.19
N ILE A 44 -21.25 -0.55 -4.10
CA ILE A 44 -22.67 -0.38 -3.76
C ILE A 44 -23.14 -1.52 -2.82
N GLN A 45 -22.79 -2.76 -3.16
CA GLN A 45 -23.27 -3.94 -2.43
C GLN A 45 -22.62 -4.09 -1.05
N GLU A 46 -21.32 -3.89 -0.94
CA GLU A 46 -20.57 -4.15 0.29
C GLU A 46 -20.57 -2.94 1.24
N SER A 47 -20.28 -1.74 0.72
CA SER A 47 -20.16 -0.55 1.58
C SER A 47 -21.42 0.30 1.65
N GLY A 48 -22.50 -0.08 0.97
CA GLY A 48 -23.74 0.71 0.90
C GLY A 48 -23.57 2.05 0.17
N SER A 49 -22.56 2.18 -0.67
CA SER A 49 -22.29 3.40 -1.44
C SER A 49 -23.43 3.72 -2.41
N THR A 50 -23.76 5.00 -2.55
CA THR A 50 -24.54 5.43 -3.72
C THR A 50 -23.68 5.23 -4.98
N ARG A 51 -24.34 5.07 -6.15
CA ARG A 51 -23.64 4.96 -7.43
C ARG A 51 -22.68 6.14 -7.67
N LEU A 52 -23.13 7.35 -7.34
CA LEU A 52 -22.30 8.56 -7.49
C LEU A 52 -21.05 8.48 -6.62
N LYS A 53 -21.18 8.10 -5.35
CA LYS A 53 -20.04 7.93 -4.45
C LYS A 53 -19.07 6.86 -4.97
N ALA A 54 -19.58 5.72 -5.44
CA ALA A 54 -18.75 4.64 -5.98
C ALA A 54 -17.98 5.09 -7.24
N MET A 55 -18.60 5.87 -8.12
CA MET A 55 -17.93 6.46 -9.29
C MET A 55 -16.83 7.44 -8.89
N ILE A 56 -17.07 8.31 -7.90
CA ILE A 56 -16.06 9.25 -7.37
C ILE A 56 -14.88 8.46 -6.77
N GLU A 57 -15.19 7.42 -6.02
CA GLU A 57 -14.17 6.57 -5.37
C GLU A 57 -13.28 5.85 -6.40
N LEU A 58 -13.89 5.27 -7.44
CA LEU A 58 -13.16 4.66 -8.55
C LEU A 58 -12.30 5.69 -9.28
N GLY A 59 -12.85 6.87 -9.59
CA GLY A 59 -12.09 7.94 -10.23
C GLY A 59 -10.88 8.39 -9.41
N ALA A 60 -11.03 8.49 -8.10
CA ALA A 60 -9.93 8.82 -7.19
C ALA A 60 -8.86 7.69 -7.17
N ALA A 61 -9.28 6.42 -7.19
CA ALA A 61 -8.35 5.28 -7.29
C ALA A 61 -7.59 5.25 -8.62
N GLN A 62 -8.26 5.58 -9.73
CA GLN A 62 -7.61 5.71 -11.03
C GLN A 62 -6.61 6.88 -11.05
N GLY A 63 -6.97 8.03 -10.47
CA GLY A 63 -6.10 9.19 -10.39
C GLY A 63 -4.81 8.92 -9.61
N ILE A 64 -4.92 8.31 -8.42
CA ILE A 64 -3.73 7.95 -7.64
C ILE A 64 -2.89 6.86 -8.30
N THR A 65 -3.50 5.95 -9.04
CA THR A 65 -2.77 4.92 -9.82
C THR A 65 -1.97 5.56 -10.95
N ALA A 66 -2.54 6.51 -11.67
CA ALA A 66 -1.84 7.26 -12.72
C ALA A 66 -0.65 8.07 -12.15
N GLU A 67 -0.84 8.73 -11.01
CA GLU A 67 0.25 9.44 -10.31
C GLU A 67 1.34 8.45 -9.84
N ALA A 68 0.96 7.32 -9.26
CA ALA A 68 1.90 6.31 -8.77
C ALA A 68 2.77 5.70 -9.88
N ALA A 69 2.29 5.66 -11.13
CA ALA A 69 3.07 5.21 -12.28
C ALA A 69 4.31 6.10 -12.53
N THR A 70 4.31 7.34 -12.05
CA THR A 70 5.46 8.25 -12.17
C THR A 70 6.51 8.05 -11.07
N PHE A 71 6.17 7.41 -9.96
CA PHE A 71 7.04 7.33 -8.77
C PHE A 71 8.31 6.53 -9.00
N PRO A 72 8.31 5.38 -9.70
CA PRO A 72 9.54 4.62 -9.89
C PRO A 72 10.66 5.42 -10.53
N ALA A 73 10.36 6.24 -11.53
CA ALA A 73 11.35 7.09 -12.21
C ALA A 73 11.77 8.31 -11.37
N ARG A 74 10.99 8.70 -10.35
CA ARG A 74 11.26 9.83 -9.45
C ARG A 74 12.02 9.42 -8.19
N MET A 75 12.35 8.13 -8.01
CA MET A 75 13.17 7.63 -6.92
C MET A 75 14.67 7.90 -7.19
N VAL A 76 15.02 9.17 -7.27
CA VAL A 76 16.39 9.63 -7.56
C VAL A 76 17.16 9.93 -6.28
N GLY A 77 18.50 10.02 -6.39
CA GLY A 77 19.39 10.52 -5.37
C GLY A 77 19.97 11.88 -5.73
N ALA A 78 20.96 12.33 -4.97
CA ALA A 78 21.74 13.51 -5.29
C ALA A 78 23.21 13.37 -4.85
N LEU A 79 24.09 14.08 -5.56
CA LEU A 79 25.45 14.39 -5.12
C LEU A 79 25.40 15.65 -4.28
N LEU A 80 26.04 15.61 -3.12
CA LEU A 80 26.10 16.72 -2.18
C LEU A 80 27.56 17.22 -2.07
N PRO A 81 27.78 18.51 -1.83
CA PRO A 81 29.13 19.02 -1.56
C PRO A 81 29.70 18.37 -0.30
N SER A 82 31.01 18.09 -0.33
CA SER A 82 31.76 17.62 0.84
C SER A 82 32.79 18.66 1.25
N ASN A 83 33.00 18.82 2.56
CA ASN A 83 34.07 19.66 3.11
C ASN A 83 35.42 18.91 3.19
N ILE A 84 35.46 17.64 2.78
CA ILE A 84 36.65 16.82 2.78
C ILE A 84 37.15 16.71 1.34
N PRO A 85 38.41 17.09 1.06
CA PRO A 85 38.96 16.96 -0.28
C PRO A 85 38.93 15.51 -0.79
N HIS A 86 38.60 15.34 -2.07
CA HIS A 86 38.50 14.04 -2.77
C HIS A 86 37.41 13.09 -2.24
N GLN A 87 36.41 13.61 -1.51
CA GLN A 87 35.28 12.83 -1.02
C GLN A 87 34.00 13.23 -1.75
N ASP A 88 33.33 12.23 -2.32
CA ASP A 88 31.96 12.36 -2.83
C ASP A 88 30.97 12.05 -1.72
N SER A 89 30.00 12.95 -1.50
CA SER A 89 28.85 12.72 -0.64
C SER A 89 27.59 12.54 -1.50
N ARG A 90 26.86 11.44 -1.30
CA ARG A 90 25.65 11.16 -2.08
C ARG A 90 24.61 10.42 -1.27
N TYR A 91 23.35 10.61 -1.60
CA TYR A 91 22.26 9.81 -1.06
C TYR A 91 21.45 9.14 -2.16
N TYR A 92 20.81 8.05 -1.82
CA TYR A 92 19.90 7.30 -2.69
C TYR A 92 18.57 7.06 -1.99
N ARG A 93 17.47 7.03 -2.75
CA ARG A 93 16.17 6.57 -2.27
C ARG A 93 16.06 5.07 -2.47
N GLN A 94 15.64 4.37 -1.43
CA GLN A 94 15.47 2.92 -1.43
C GLN A 94 14.10 2.56 -0.88
N ALA A 95 13.59 1.38 -1.28
CA ALA A 95 12.41 0.80 -0.65
C ALA A 95 12.66 0.57 0.85
N LEU A 96 11.65 0.83 1.67
CA LEU A 96 11.73 0.60 3.13
C LEU A 96 11.71 -0.89 3.47
N GLY A 97 11.04 -1.69 2.66
CA GLY A 97 10.85 -3.12 2.89
C GLY A 97 9.37 -3.50 2.88
N VAL A 98 8.89 -4.15 3.93
CA VAL A 98 7.49 -4.51 4.10
C VAL A 98 6.72 -3.36 4.75
N ILE A 99 5.58 -2.99 4.15
CA ILE A 99 4.67 -1.97 4.65
C ILE A 99 3.38 -2.64 5.17
N ALA A 100 3.01 -2.34 6.40
CA ALA A 100 1.70 -2.69 6.95
C ALA A 100 0.70 -1.60 6.60
N VAL A 101 -0.42 -1.96 5.97
CA VAL A 101 -1.48 -1.02 5.60
C VAL A 101 -2.77 -1.41 6.31
N ILE A 102 -3.39 -0.44 7.00
CA ILE A 102 -4.71 -0.58 7.62
C ILE A 102 -5.59 0.50 7.01
N SER A 103 -6.68 0.09 6.37
CA SER A 103 -7.60 0.99 5.66
C SER A 103 -9.01 0.98 6.25
N PRO A 104 -9.77 2.08 6.11
CA PRO A 104 -11.10 2.23 6.67
C PRO A 104 -12.18 1.70 5.72
N TRP A 105 -13.45 1.74 6.19
CA TRP A 105 -14.62 1.27 5.47
C TRP A 105 -15.32 2.33 4.60
N ASN A 106 -15.10 3.63 4.88
CA ASN A 106 -15.88 4.71 4.27
C ASN A 106 -15.55 4.98 2.79
N PHE A 107 -14.29 4.82 2.39
CA PHE A 107 -13.80 4.81 1.00
C PHE A 107 -12.83 3.64 0.84
N PRO A 108 -13.34 2.39 0.96
CA PRO A 108 -12.50 1.22 1.17
C PRO A 108 -11.54 0.95 0.01
N PHE A 109 -12.03 1.06 -1.22
CA PHE A 109 -11.24 0.77 -2.41
C PHE A 109 -10.15 1.82 -2.65
N HIS A 110 -10.53 3.12 -2.64
CA HIS A 110 -9.59 4.21 -2.87
C HIS A 110 -8.52 4.31 -1.79
N LEU A 111 -8.90 4.28 -0.51
CA LEU A 111 -7.95 4.48 0.60
C LEU A 111 -6.99 3.30 0.75
N SER A 112 -7.42 2.08 0.43
CA SER A 112 -6.52 0.95 0.30
C SER A 112 -5.60 1.11 -0.91
N MET A 113 -6.17 1.43 -2.09
CA MET A 113 -5.39 1.62 -3.32
C MET A 113 -4.32 2.69 -3.13
N ARG A 114 -4.64 3.83 -2.54
CA ARG A 114 -3.71 4.92 -2.28
C ARG A 114 -2.45 4.47 -1.55
N SER A 115 -2.61 3.70 -0.48
CA SER A 115 -1.47 3.21 0.30
C SER A 115 -0.73 2.06 -0.39
N VAL A 116 -1.47 1.14 -1.01
CA VAL A 116 -0.91 -0.08 -1.64
C VAL A 116 -0.12 0.26 -2.90
N ILE A 117 -0.74 1.00 -3.84
CA ILE A 117 -0.12 1.27 -5.15
C ILE A 117 1.15 2.12 -5.02
N THR A 118 1.14 3.11 -4.11
CA THR A 118 2.31 3.97 -3.86
C THR A 118 3.46 3.20 -3.25
N ALA A 119 3.17 2.30 -2.31
CA ALA A 119 4.18 1.43 -1.70
C ALA A 119 4.81 0.48 -2.73
N ILE A 120 3.97 -0.18 -3.53
CA ILE A 120 4.40 -1.15 -4.57
C ILE A 120 5.21 -0.44 -5.66
N ALA A 121 4.78 0.71 -6.16
CA ALA A 121 5.51 1.50 -7.14
C ALA A 121 6.92 1.86 -6.67
N CYS A 122 7.09 2.13 -5.37
CA CYS A 122 8.39 2.43 -4.75
C CYS A 122 9.20 1.18 -4.36
N GLY A 123 8.84 -0.02 -4.83
CA GLY A 123 9.60 -1.25 -4.61
C GLY A 123 9.40 -1.91 -3.24
N ASN A 124 8.37 -1.50 -2.48
CA ASN A 124 8.01 -2.16 -1.22
C ASN A 124 7.05 -3.32 -1.46
N SER A 125 7.01 -4.28 -0.54
CA SER A 125 5.92 -5.24 -0.42
C SER A 125 4.93 -4.78 0.63
N VAL A 126 3.70 -5.26 0.54
CA VAL A 126 2.58 -4.80 1.37
C VAL A 126 1.85 -5.97 2.00
N VAL A 127 1.51 -5.81 3.27
CA VAL A 127 0.46 -6.59 3.92
C VAL A 127 -0.68 -5.63 4.25
N LEU A 128 -1.83 -5.87 3.63
CA LEU A 128 -3.03 -5.04 3.74
C LEU A 128 -4.04 -5.68 4.66
N LYS A 129 -4.48 -4.94 5.67
CA LYS A 129 -5.64 -5.27 6.50
C LYS A 129 -6.77 -4.29 6.16
N PRO A 130 -7.77 -4.68 5.36
CA PRO A 130 -8.97 -3.87 5.14
C PRO A 130 -9.82 -3.78 6.40
N ALA A 131 -10.75 -2.84 6.43
CA ALA A 131 -11.79 -2.82 7.45
C ALA A 131 -12.60 -4.12 7.43
N SER A 132 -13.06 -4.55 8.61
CA SER A 132 -13.83 -5.81 8.75
C SER A 132 -15.15 -5.78 7.96
N ASP A 133 -15.71 -4.59 7.79
CA ASP A 133 -17.01 -4.38 7.11
C ASP A 133 -16.89 -4.34 5.59
N THR A 134 -15.67 -4.15 5.06
CA THR A 134 -15.42 -4.03 3.62
C THR A 134 -14.19 -4.84 3.16
N PRO A 135 -14.15 -6.15 3.47
CA PRO A 135 -12.99 -6.98 3.15
C PRO A 135 -12.78 -7.19 1.64
N VAL A 136 -13.86 -7.20 0.86
CA VAL A 136 -13.78 -7.41 -0.59
C VAL A 136 -13.28 -6.14 -1.27
N THR A 137 -14.00 -5.04 -1.14
CA THR A 137 -13.67 -3.77 -1.80
C THR A 137 -12.40 -3.12 -1.24
N GLY A 138 -12.16 -3.27 0.05
CA GLY A 138 -10.95 -2.73 0.70
C GLY A 138 -9.71 -3.63 0.60
N GLY A 139 -9.84 -4.87 0.12
CA GLY A 139 -8.73 -5.81 0.14
C GLY A 139 -8.71 -6.85 -0.97
N LEU A 140 -9.64 -7.80 -0.96
CA LEU A 140 -9.59 -8.98 -1.84
C LEU A 140 -9.71 -8.63 -3.32
N LEU A 141 -10.56 -7.66 -3.66
CA LEU A 141 -10.71 -7.17 -5.03
C LEU A 141 -9.43 -6.48 -5.52
N LEU A 142 -8.77 -5.70 -4.65
CA LEU A 142 -7.47 -5.11 -4.98
C LEU A 142 -6.44 -6.20 -5.27
N ALA A 143 -6.33 -7.21 -4.39
CA ALA A 143 -5.39 -8.31 -4.60
C ALA A 143 -5.60 -8.98 -5.96
N LYS A 144 -6.87 -9.20 -6.34
CA LYS A 144 -7.22 -9.79 -7.63
C LYS A 144 -6.80 -8.92 -8.81
N ILE A 145 -6.98 -7.61 -8.72
CA ILE A 145 -6.55 -6.65 -9.75
C ILE A 145 -5.03 -6.66 -9.90
N PHE A 146 -4.30 -6.66 -8.79
CA PHE A 146 -2.84 -6.73 -8.83
C PHE A 146 -2.31 -8.05 -9.37
N GLU A 147 -2.96 -9.18 -9.04
CA GLU A 147 -2.65 -10.49 -9.60
C GLU A 147 -2.84 -10.49 -11.13
N GLU A 148 -3.98 -9.98 -11.62
CA GLU A 148 -4.28 -9.83 -13.04
C GLU A 148 -3.29 -8.93 -13.76
N ALA A 149 -2.80 -7.87 -13.11
CA ALA A 149 -1.74 -7.01 -13.63
C ALA A 149 -0.37 -7.70 -13.70
N GLY A 150 -0.22 -8.88 -13.12
CA GLY A 150 1.02 -9.64 -13.10
C GLY A 150 1.97 -9.27 -11.95
N LEU A 151 1.45 -8.75 -10.83
CA LEU A 151 2.27 -8.54 -9.63
C LEU A 151 2.80 -9.88 -9.11
N PRO A 152 4.11 -10.00 -8.85
CA PRO A 152 4.67 -11.24 -8.31
C PRO A 152 4.02 -11.65 -6.99
N ALA A 153 3.79 -12.96 -6.82
CA ALA A 153 3.21 -13.51 -5.61
C ALA A 153 4.01 -13.09 -4.36
N GLY A 154 3.29 -12.75 -3.28
CA GLY A 154 3.89 -12.29 -2.03
C GLY A 154 4.15 -10.81 -1.94
N VAL A 155 4.23 -10.06 -3.05
CA VAL A 155 4.43 -8.58 -3.00
C VAL A 155 3.23 -7.88 -2.37
N LEU A 156 2.00 -8.35 -2.64
CA LEU A 156 0.79 -7.92 -1.94
C LEU A 156 0.14 -9.13 -1.25
N ASN A 157 -0.12 -8.99 0.04
CA ASN A 157 -0.85 -9.97 0.86
C ASN A 157 -2.01 -9.27 1.55
N VAL A 158 -3.16 -9.91 1.60
CA VAL A 158 -4.35 -9.38 2.28
C VAL A 158 -4.69 -10.27 3.48
N VAL A 159 -4.90 -9.64 4.64
CA VAL A 159 -5.28 -10.32 5.89
C VAL A 159 -6.64 -9.78 6.33
N VAL A 160 -7.65 -10.62 6.26
CA VAL A 160 -9.01 -10.31 6.72
C VAL A 160 -9.16 -10.75 8.18
N GLY A 161 -9.69 -9.88 9.01
CA GLY A 161 -9.94 -10.17 10.42
C GLY A 161 -10.37 -8.94 11.21
N ALA A 162 -10.98 -9.17 12.37
CA ALA A 162 -11.41 -8.09 13.23
C ALA A 162 -10.22 -7.30 13.79
N GLY A 163 -10.31 -5.97 13.78
CA GLY A 163 -9.26 -5.10 14.30
C GLY A 163 -8.98 -5.34 15.80
N SER A 164 -9.99 -5.72 16.56
CA SER A 164 -9.88 -6.08 17.97
C SER A 164 -9.08 -7.37 18.23
N GLU A 165 -9.03 -8.27 17.26
CA GLU A 165 -8.35 -9.56 17.39
C GLU A 165 -6.91 -9.53 16.88
N ILE A 166 -6.71 -8.94 15.71
CA ILE A 166 -5.41 -9.01 15.03
C ILE A 166 -4.67 -7.67 14.96
N GLY A 167 -5.34 -6.56 15.31
CA GLY A 167 -4.81 -5.20 15.05
C GLY A 167 -3.49 -4.91 15.73
N ASP A 168 -3.37 -5.20 17.02
CA ASP A 168 -2.15 -4.95 17.79
C ASP A 168 -1.01 -5.83 17.28
N TYR A 169 -1.24 -7.14 17.12
CA TYR A 169 -0.26 -8.07 16.58
C TYR A 169 0.21 -7.65 15.18
N PHE A 170 -0.72 -7.16 14.37
CA PHE A 170 -0.42 -6.67 13.01
C PHE A 170 0.56 -5.49 13.04
N VAL A 171 0.37 -4.56 13.98
CA VAL A 171 1.22 -3.38 14.13
C VAL A 171 2.57 -3.71 14.80
N GLU A 172 2.57 -4.56 15.85
CA GLU A 172 3.77 -4.87 16.64
C GLU A 172 4.71 -5.86 15.98
N HIS A 173 4.24 -6.59 14.95
CA HIS A 173 5.04 -7.63 14.29
C HIS A 173 6.43 -7.12 13.85
N ALA A 174 7.45 -7.95 13.97
CA ALA A 174 8.85 -7.57 13.73
C ALA A 174 9.19 -7.14 12.29
N ILE A 175 8.45 -7.66 11.31
CA ILE A 175 8.80 -7.53 9.87
C ILE A 175 8.49 -6.15 9.29
N PRO A 176 7.29 -5.53 9.46
CA PRO A 176 7.00 -4.27 8.79
C PRO A 176 7.90 -3.13 9.28
N ARG A 177 8.37 -2.33 8.35
CA ARG A 177 9.21 -1.15 8.60
C ARG A 177 8.40 0.13 8.71
N MET A 178 7.17 0.11 8.23
CA MET A 178 6.25 1.23 8.28
C MET A 178 4.82 0.71 8.46
N VAL A 179 4.00 1.49 9.17
CA VAL A 179 2.54 1.31 9.25
C VAL A 179 1.88 2.52 8.62
N SER A 180 1.05 2.28 7.61
CA SER A 180 0.14 3.27 7.02
C SER A 180 -1.26 2.98 7.53
N PHE A 181 -1.83 3.91 8.26
CA PHE A 181 -3.15 3.78 8.89
C PHE A 181 -4.05 4.94 8.48
N THR A 182 -5.25 4.62 8.05
CA THR A 182 -6.35 5.57 7.91
C THR A 182 -7.56 5.03 8.65
N GLY A 183 -8.15 5.85 9.55
CA GLY A 183 -9.29 5.43 10.37
C GLY A 183 -9.61 6.42 11.50
N SER A 184 -10.22 5.91 12.59
CA SER A 184 -10.57 6.76 13.72
C SER A 184 -9.34 7.27 14.49
N THR A 185 -9.42 8.49 15.00
CA THR A 185 -8.36 9.13 15.80
C THR A 185 -7.93 8.27 16.99
N ALA A 186 -8.88 7.62 17.66
CA ALA A 186 -8.58 6.77 18.84
C ALA A 186 -7.71 5.56 18.44
N VAL A 187 -8.07 4.89 17.34
CA VAL A 187 -7.29 3.75 16.82
C VAL A 187 -5.94 4.23 16.27
N GLY A 188 -5.91 5.37 15.57
CA GLY A 188 -4.66 5.95 15.06
C GLY A 188 -3.64 6.25 16.15
N LYS A 189 -4.09 6.83 17.28
CA LYS A 189 -3.24 7.05 18.47
C LYS A 189 -2.68 5.74 19.03
N ARG A 190 -3.51 4.68 19.12
CA ARG A 190 -3.07 3.36 19.54
C ARG A 190 -2.04 2.76 18.58
N VAL A 191 -2.32 2.78 17.28
CA VAL A 191 -1.40 2.32 16.24
C VAL A 191 -0.05 3.05 16.32
N GLY A 192 -0.08 4.38 16.46
CA GLY A 192 1.13 5.19 16.62
C GLY A 192 1.94 4.80 17.86
N ALA A 193 1.27 4.64 19.01
CA ALA A 193 1.92 4.24 20.25
C ALA A 193 2.59 2.85 20.11
N LEU A 194 1.88 1.87 19.55
CA LEU A 194 2.42 0.52 19.35
C LEU A 194 3.56 0.49 18.33
N ALA A 195 3.45 1.25 17.24
CA ALA A 195 4.44 1.26 16.18
C ALA A 195 5.76 1.95 16.59
N VAL A 196 5.68 3.01 17.40
CA VAL A 196 6.85 3.80 17.81
C VAL A 196 7.37 3.38 19.18
N GLY A 197 6.47 3.05 20.13
CA GLY A 197 6.83 2.66 21.49
C GLY A 197 7.08 1.17 21.69
N GLY A 198 6.82 0.34 20.70
CA GLY A 198 6.99 -1.10 20.77
C GLY A 198 8.46 -1.55 20.67
N ARG A 199 8.68 -2.87 20.67
CA ARG A 199 10.01 -3.48 20.57
C ARG A 199 10.76 -3.07 19.28
N TYR A 200 10.03 -2.79 18.20
CA TYR A 200 10.58 -2.42 16.90
C TYR A 200 10.04 -1.05 16.50
N ILE A 201 10.90 -0.05 16.47
CA ILE A 201 10.53 1.30 16.03
C ILE A 201 10.23 1.29 14.53
N LYS A 202 9.02 1.71 14.17
CA LYS A 202 8.54 1.76 12.79
C LYS A 202 8.23 3.19 12.39
N ARG A 203 8.32 3.48 11.11
CA ARG A 203 7.71 4.69 10.56
C ARG A 203 6.19 4.58 10.61
N VAL A 204 5.52 5.69 10.80
CA VAL A 204 4.06 5.76 10.78
C VAL A 204 3.56 6.86 9.86
N ALA A 205 2.49 6.59 9.13
CA ALA A 205 1.65 7.57 8.47
C ALA A 205 0.23 7.36 9.01
N LEU A 206 -0.28 8.35 9.72
CA LEU A 206 -1.58 8.30 10.42
C LEU A 206 -2.49 9.39 9.87
N GLU A 207 -3.71 9.00 9.50
CA GLU A 207 -4.77 9.88 8.97
C GLU A 207 -6.13 9.57 9.59
#